data_a79cda0d728cb6832825b12cd4a2016d
#
_entry.id   a79cda0d728cb6832825b12cd4a2016d
#
_cell.length_a   1.000
_cell.length_b   1.000
_cell.length_c   1.000
_cell.angle_alpha   90.00
_cell.angle_beta   90.00
_cell.angle_gamma   90.00
#
_symmetry.space_group_name_H-M   'P 1'
#
loop_
_entity.id
_entity.type
_entity.pdbx_description
1 polymer ?
#
loop_
_entity_poly.entity_id
_entity_poly.type
_entity_poly.pdbx_seq_one_letter_code
_entity_poly.pdbx_strand_id
1 'polypeptide(L)'
;MSVATVCLLSSCTATGVFGQAGQRHETSPTDESRASSASNAGSDTAEVPAFHFASGDLVLGDFDYEAIQDSMFDPCVEISEEEFAAVGLKTLGRQSVREEGKVGCGLAGRDVHRAYAIGTTNVTLAHQESKPGKVVDPAVSDVVPGLFTYIGDESAGLGCVAAVDTVRGEFSVIVGEGIKPAQLEELCTSAVEIIEYFYQN
;
A
#
# COMPACT_ATOMS: atom_id res chain seq x y z
N MET A 1 -3.36 22.20 46.06
CA MET A 1 -4.02 23.38 45.49
C MET A 1 -4.79 22.90 44.25
N SER A 2 -6.12 22.81 44.44
CA SER A 2 -7.05 22.36 43.40
C SER A 2 -7.49 23.55 42.57
N VAL A 3 -7.47 23.45 41.26
CA VAL A 3 -8.23 24.37 40.41
C VAL A 3 -9.09 23.51 39.46
N ALA A 4 -10.36 23.49 39.75
CA ALA A 4 -11.41 23.02 38.87
C ALA A 4 -11.82 24.16 37.96
N THR A 5 -11.97 23.91 36.69
CA THR A 5 -12.66 24.81 35.76
C THR A 5 -13.70 24.06 34.97
N VAL A 6 -14.90 24.62 35.07
CA VAL A 6 -16.21 24.11 34.70
C VAL A 6 -16.55 24.43 33.24
N CYS A 7 -17.28 23.53 32.63
CA CYS A 7 -18.20 23.57 31.50
C CYS A 7 -18.56 24.88 30.81
N LEU A 8 -18.82 24.81 29.48
CA LEU A 8 -20.04 25.37 28.90
C LEU A 8 -20.46 24.59 27.66
N LEU A 9 -21.63 23.98 27.73
CA LEU A 9 -22.45 23.43 26.69
C LEU A 9 -23.06 24.57 25.84
N SER A 10 -23.02 24.45 24.53
CA SER A 10 -23.89 25.26 23.68
C SER A 10 -24.50 24.36 22.61
N SER A 11 -25.79 24.10 22.85
CA SER A 11 -26.73 23.52 21.88
C SER A 11 -27.16 24.60 20.91
N CYS A 12 -27.17 24.33 19.60
CA CYS A 12 -27.98 25.06 18.63
C CYS A 12 -28.73 24.07 17.76
N THR A 13 -30.02 23.97 18.02
CA THR A 13 -31.05 23.43 17.15
C THR A 13 -31.47 24.49 16.11
N ALA A 14 -31.60 24.12 14.86
CA ALA A 14 -32.39 24.88 13.89
C ALA A 14 -33.14 23.91 12.97
N THR A 15 -34.44 23.93 13.14
CA THR A 15 -35.50 23.34 12.31
C THR A 15 -35.88 24.25 11.13
N GLY A 16 -36.32 23.66 10.02
CA GLY A 16 -37.01 24.36 8.91
C GLY A 16 -37.12 23.39 7.72
N VAL A 17 -38.08 22.75 7.45
CA VAL A 17 -39.52 22.79 7.10
C VAL A 17 -39.81 23.33 5.69
N PHE A 18 -40.41 22.45 4.86
CA PHE A 18 -41.37 22.55 3.75
C PHE A 18 -41.02 23.04 2.33
N GLY A 19 -41.58 22.24 1.39
CA GLY A 19 -42.15 22.66 0.09
C GLY A 19 -41.98 21.59 -0.99
N GLN A 20 -42.84 20.64 -1.18
CA GLN A 20 -44.07 20.46 -2.01
C GLN A 20 -43.83 20.60 -3.54
N ALA A 21 -43.91 19.49 -4.26
CA ALA A 21 -44.98 18.99 -5.15
C ALA A 21 -45.00 19.44 -6.62
N GLY A 22 -45.16 18.47 -7.50
CA GLY A 22 -45.86 18.53 -8.79
C GLY A 22 -44.92 18.50 -10.02
N GLN A 23 -45.02 17.63 -10.99
CA GLN A 23 -46.15 17.09 -11.73
C GLN A 23 -45.66 16.01 -12.70
N ARG A 24 -46.51 15.04 -12.95
CA ARG A 24 -46.43 14.00 -13.98
C ARG A 24 -46.45 14.60 -15.40
N HIS A 25 -45.71 13.98 -16.32
CA HIS A 25 -46.15 13.83 -17.69
C HIS A 25 -45.75 12.47 -18.23
N GLU A 26 -46.75 11.64 -18.49
CA GLU A 26 -46.69 10.46 -19.35
C GLU A 26 -46.69 10.88 -20.81
N THR A 27 -45.88 10.24 -21.63
CA THR A 27 -46.26 9.72 -22.95
C THR A 27 -45.14 8.79 -23.51
N SER A 28 -45.49 7.55 -23.71
CA SER A 28 -44.89 6.62 -24.68
C SER A 28 -45.74 6.65 -25.96
N PRO A 29 -45.40 5.92 -27.02
CA PRO A 29 -44.20 5.23 -27.50
C PRO A 29 -43.84 5.60 -28.94
N THR A 30 -42.67 5.19 -29.46
CA THR A 30 -42.55 4.69 -30.86
C THR A 30 -41.24 3.91 -31.04
N ASP A 31 -41.43 2.72 -31.52
CA ASP A 31 -40.55 1.71 -32.07
C ASP A 31 -39.72 2.26 -33.26
N GLU A 32 -38.40 1.99 -33.29
CA GLU A 32 -37.69 1.75 -34.52
C GLU A 32 -36.41 0.97 -34.30
N SER A 33 -36.46 -0.29 -34.72
CA SER A 33 -35.34 -1.17 -34.96
C SER A 33 -34.32 -0.52 -35.86
N ARG A 34 -33.06 -0.40 -35.40
CA ARG A 34 -31.92 -0.32 -36.32
C ARG A 34 -30.78 -1.17 -35.82
N ALA A 35 -30.66 -2.32 -36.43
CA ALA A 35 -29.45 -3.11 -36.37
C ALA A 35 -28.25 -2.28 -36.83
N SER A 36 -27.26 -2.10 -35.97
CA SER A 36 -25.95 -1.59 -36.35
C SER A 36 -24.90 -2.54 -35.82
N SER A 37 -24.29 -3.17 -36.76
CA SER A 37 -23.01 -3.85 -36.80
C SER A 37 -22.18 -3.83 -35.50
N ALA A 38 -21.96 -5.02 -35.01
CA ALA A 38 -20.90 -5.30 -34.04
C ALA A 38 -19.55 -4.93 -34.67
N SER A 39 -19.02 -3.79 -34.30
CA SER A 39 -17.59 -3.53 -34.41
C SER A 39 -16.93 -4.28 -33.26
N ASN A 40 -16.21 -5.33 -33.58
CA ASN A 40 -15.20 -5.92 -32.71
C ASN A 40 -14.14 -4.85 -32.45
N ALA A 41 -14.37 -4.01 -31.43
CA ALA A 41 -13.30 -3.32 -30.76
C ALA A 41 -12.57 -4.39 -29.97
N GLY A 42 -11.38 -4.77 -30.42
CA GLY A 42 -10.46 -5.56 -29.63
C GLY A 42 -10.29 -4.84 -28.29
N SER A 43 -10.79 -5.46 -27.24
CA SER A 43 -10.54 -5.04 -25.87
C SER A 43 -9.10 -5.42 -25.59
N ASP A 44 -8.14 -4.51 -25.85
CA ASP A 44 -6.87 -4.51 -25.16
C ASP A 44 -7.23 -4.16 -23.70
N THR A 45 -7.62 -5.17 -22.95
CA THR A 45 -7.60 -5.06 -21.48
C THR A 45 -6.12 -4.99 -21.12
N ALA A 46 -5.58 -3.79 -20.98
CA ALA A 46 -4.28 -3.61 -20.35
C ALA A 46 -4.36 -4.33 -19.01
N GLU A 47 -3.51 -5.33 -18.83
CA GLU A 47 -3.39 -6.06 -17.57
C GLU A 47 -3.09 -5.06 -16.45
N VAL A 48 -3.88 -5.08 -15.41
CA VAL A 48 -3.69 -4.14 -14.28
C VAL A 48 -2.44 -4.60 -13.54
N PRO A 49 -1.44 -3.73 -13.34
CA PRO A 49 -0.21 -4.11 -12.65
C PRO A 49 -0.50 -4.64 -11.24
N ALA A 50 0.00 -5.82 -10.91
CA ALA A 50 -0.23 -6.47 -9.61
C ALA A 50 0.91 -7.44 -9.26
N PHE A 51 1.09 -7.70 -7.96
CA PHE A 51 1.80 -8.88 -7.49
C PHE A 51 0.83 -10.07 -7.49
N HIS A 52 1.30 -11.23 -7.88
CA HIS A 52 0.49 -12.45 -7.97
C HIS A 52 0.91 -13.44 -6.89
N PHE A 53 0.45 -13.21 -5.64
CA PHE A 53 0.72 -14.12 -4.53
C PHE A 53 -0.26 -15.31 -4.55
N ALA A 54 0.16 -16.42 -3.93
CA ALA A 54 -0.71 -17.59 -3.76
C ALA A 54 -2.01 -17.27 -3.00
N SER A 55 -2.03 -16.22 -2.18
CA SER A 55 -3.22 -15.71 -1.47
C SER A 55 -4.14 -14.87 -2.35
N GLY A 56 -3.67 -14.41 -3.51
CA GLY A 56 -4.40 -13.54 -4.43
C GLY A 56 -3.57 -12.34 -4.89
N ASP A 57 -4.14 -11.56 -5.80
CA ASP A 57 -3.46 -10.42 -6.39
C ASP A 57 -3.40 -9.22 -5.45
N LEU A 58 -2.24 -8.60 -5.37
CA LEU A 58 -2.04 -7.29 -4.75
C LEU A 58 -1.83 -6.24 -5.84
N VAL A 59 -2.90 -5.55 -6.19
CA VAL A 59 -2.95 -4.58 -7.30
C VAL A 59 -2.20 -3.31 -6.94
N LEU A 60 -1.35 -2.81 -7.85
CA LEU A 60 -0.69 -1.51 -7.71
C LEU A 60 -1.69 -0.37 -7.89
N GLY A 61 -1.56 0.68 -7.11
CA GLY A 61 -2.40 1.87 -7.23
C GLY A 61 -2.59 2.63 -5.92
N ASP A 62 -3.25 3.75 -6.04
CA ASP A 62 -3.55 4.63 -4.91
C ASP A 62 -4.51 3.96 -3.93
N PHE A 63 -4.41 4.33 -2.67
CA PHE A 63 -5.31 3.86 -1.61
C PHE A 63 -5.80 4.99 -0.72
N ASP A 64 -6.96 4.78 -0.11
CA ASP A 64 -7.50 5.59 0.99
C ASP A 64 -7.38 4.79 2.28
N TYR A 65 -6.62 5.30 3.23
CA TYR A 65 -6.37 4.58 4.50
C TYR A 65 -7.66 4.29 5.28
N GLU A 66 -8.60 5.23 5.33
CA GLU A 66 -9.85 5.03 6.06
C GLU A 66 -10.67 3.87 5.47
N ALA A 67 -10.58 3.68 4.14
CA ALA A 67 -11.24 2.59 3.45
C ALA A 67 -10.56 1.23 3.65
N ILE A 68 -9.22 1.21 3.85
CA ILE A 68 -8.43 -0.04 3.89
C ILE A 68 -8.00 -0.47 5.28
N GLN A 69 -8.22 0.32 6.35
CA GLN A 69 -7.64 0.07 7.67
C GLN A 69 -7.91 -1.36 8.22
N ASP A 70 -9.04 -1.95 7.88
CA ASP A 70 -9.41 -3.32 8.26
C ASP A 70 -9.00 -4.38 7.21
N SER A 71 -8.49 -3.96 6.05
CA SER A 71 -8.15 -4.82 4.91
C SER A 71 -6.74 -4.56 4.35
N MET A 72 -5.88 -3.91 5.12
CA MET A 72 -4.47 -3.73 4.75
C MET A 72 -3.84 -5.08 4.42
N PHE A 73 -3.01 -5.11 3.38
CA PHE A 73 -2.26 -6.30 3.02
C PHE A 73 -1.33 -6.71 4.17
N ASP A 74 -1.43 -7.95 4.62
CA ASP A 74 -0.57 -8.52 5.67
C ASP A 74 0.45 -9.47 5.05
N PRO A 75 1.64 -8.99 4.69
CA PRO A 75 2.60 -9.82 3.99
C PRO A 75 3.09 -11.02 4.81
N CYS A 76 2.97 -10.97 6.14
CA CYS A 76 3.41 -12.05 7.02
C CYS A 76 2.45 -13.25 7.03
N VAL A 77 1.22 -13.04 6.58
CA VAL A 77 0.15 -14.03 6.52
C VAL A 77 -0.19 -14.39 5.08
N GLU A 78 -0.17 -13.39 4.19
CA GLU A 78 -0.63 -13.51 2.81
C GLU A 78 0.46 -13.96 1.84
N ILE A 79 1.75 -13.75 2.15
CA ILE A 79 2.87 -14.32 1.38
C ILE A 79 3.22 -15.69 1.99
N SER A 80 3.27 -16.72 1.16
CA SER A 80 3.58 -18.08 1.60
C SER A 80 5.06 -18.27 1.97
N GLU A 81 5.36 -19.33 2.73
CA GLU A 81 6.73 -19.68 3.07
C GLU A 81 7.56 -20.03 1.84
N GLU A 82 6.93 -20.61 0.81
CA GLU A 82 7.55 -20.95 -0.47
C GLU A 82 7.95 -19.69 -1.24
N GLU A 83 7.09 -18.68 -1.27
CA GLU A 83 7.37 -17.39 -1.92
C GLU A 83 8.51 -16.66 -1.21
N PHE A 84 8.51 -16.63 0.12
CA PHE A 84 9.67 -16.12 0.89
C PHE A 84 10.95 -16.88 0.62
N ALA A 85 10.87 -18.21 0.59
CA ALA A 85 12.05 -19.05 0.34
C ALA A 85 12.64 -18.81 -1.06
N ALA A 86 11.80 -18.51 -2.06
CA ALA A 86 12.22 -18.22 -3.43
C ALA A 86 13.14 -17.00 -3.51
N VAL A 87 12.89 -15.96 -2.69
CA VAL A 87 13.79 -14.78 -2.55
C VAL A 87 14.87 -14.99 -1.49
N GLY A 88 14.95 -16.17 -0.88
CA GLY A 88 15.95 -16.50 0.13
C GLY A 88 15.67 -15.90 1.50
N LEU A 89 14.41 -15.59 1.78
CA LEU A 89 13.93 -15.10 3.05
C LEU A 89 13.16 -16.19 3.80
N LYS A 90 13.02 -16.00 5.10
CA LYS A 90 12.23 -16.84 5.99
C LYS A 90 11.62 -15.99 7.09
N THR A 91 10.36 -16.22 7.41
CA THR A 91 9.72 -15.56 8.55
C THR A 91 10.37 -15.96 9.88
N LEU A 92 10.59 -14.99 10.76
CA LEU A 92 11.07 -15.22 12.12
C LEU A 92 9.97 -15.67 13.09
N GLY A 93 8.75 -15.77 12.59
CA GLY A 93 7.54 -16.21 13.28
C GLY A 93 6.33 -15.81 12.44
N ARG A 94 5.19 -16.45 12.68
CA ARG A 94 3.93 -16.17 11.94
C ARG A 94 3.12 -15.02 12.54
N GLN A 95 3.68 -14.27 13.47
CA GLN A 95 2.97 -13.15 14.08
C GLN A 95 3.36 -11.85 13.39
N SER A 96 2.40 -11.26 12.71
CA SER A 96 2.48 -9.87 12.27
C SER A 96 2.50 -8.95 13.48
N VAL A 97 3.37 -7.95 13.45
CA VAL A 97 3.26 -6.81 14.34
C VAL A 97 2.24 -5.86 13.71
N ARG A 98 1.16 -5.59 14.42
CA ARG A 98 0.15 -4.62 13.99
C ARG A 98 0.16 -3.43 14.92
N GLU A 99 0.35 -2.26 14.34
CA GLU A 99 0.23 -0.97 14.99
C GLU A 99 -0.73 -0.12 14.16
N GLU A 100 -1.19 1.01 14.69
CA GLU A 100 -2.05 1.91 13.95
C GLU A 100 -1.37 2.32 12.62
N GLY A 101 -2.01 1.99 11.51
CA GLY A 101 -1.54 2.27 10.15
C GLY A 101 -0.34 1.46 9.68
N LYS A 102 0.01 0.35 10.36
CA LYS A 102 1.14 -0.52 9.96
C LYS A 102 0.85 -1.97 10.26
N VAL A 103 1.32 -2.84 9.37
CA VAL A 103 1.37 -4.29 9.60
C VAL A 103 2.65 -4.84 8.97
N GLY A 104 3.36 -5.74 9.66
CA GLY A 104 4.60 -6.29 9.12
C GLY A 104 5.27 -7.28 10.05
N CYS A 105 6.38 -7.86 9.61
CA CYS A 105 7.19 -8.79 10.37
C CYS A 105 8.67 -8.72 9.99
N GLY A 106 9.51 -9.20 10.92
CA GLY A 106 10.91 -9.43 10.67
C GLY A 106 11.15 -10.74 9.92
N LEU A 107 12.20 -10.75 9.11
CA LEU A 107 12.58 -11.90 8.29
C LEU A 107 14.05 -12.24 8.54
N ALA A 108 14.38 -13.53 8.43
CA ALA A 108 15.76 -13.99 8.28
C ALA A 108 16.08 -14.07 6.79
N GLY A 109 17.21 -13.51 6.37
CA GLY A 109 17.68 -13.57 5.00
C GLY A 109 18.88 -14.49 4.82
N ARG A 110 19.33 -14.63 3.57
CA ARG A 110 20.55 -15.39 3.21
C ARG A 110 21.80 -14.77 3.84
N ASP A 111 21.86 -13.45 3.87
CA ASP A 111 22.95 -12.75 4.54
C ASP A 111 22.60 -12.55 6.02
N VAL A 112 23.21 -13.36 6.86
CA VAL A 112 23.05 -13.32 8.34
C VAL A 112 23.57 -12.01 8.95
N HIS A 113 24.25 -11.18 8.18
CA HIS A 113 24.78 -9.90 8.61
C HIS A 113 23.84 -8.73 8.32
N ARG A 114 22.69 -8.99 7.70
CA ARG A 114 21.66 -8.00 7.37
C ARG A 114 20.39 -8.24 8.20
N ALA A 115 19.66 -7.17 8.43
CA ALA A 115 18.31 -7.20 8.98
C ALA A 115 17.31 -7.07 7.83
N TYR A 116 16.25 -7.88 7.86
CA TYR A 116 15.19 -7.84 6.86
C TYR A 116 13.84 -7.69 7.55
N ALA A 117 12.98 -6.87 6.96
CA ALA A 117 11.58 -6.78 7.35
C ALA A 117 10.71 -6.53 6.12
N ILE A 118 9.44 -6.90 6.24
CA ILE A 118 8.42 -6.67 5.21
C ILE A 118 7.18 -6.12 5.89
N GLY A 119 6.48 -5.25 5.20
CA GLY A 119 5.30 -4.64 5.80
C GLY A 119 4.44 -3.88 4.81
N THR A 120 3.32 -3.41 5.33
CA THR A 120 2.42 -2.48 4.67
C THR A 120 2.12 -1.32 5.60
N THR A 121 2.09 -0.11 5.06
CA THR A 121 1.79 1.09 5.83
C THR A 121 0.68 1.91 5.18
N ASN A 122 0.11 2.84 5.97
CA ASN A 122 -0.87 3.81 5.48
C ASN A 122 -0.22 5.10 4.94
N VAL A 123 1.08 5.06 4.65
CA VAL A 123 1.85 6.22 4.20
C VAL A 123 2.15 6.07 2.72
N THR A 124 1.70 7.00 1.89
CA THR A 124 1.91 6.99 0.45
C THR A 124 3.26 7.60 0.06
N LEU A 125 3.74 7.35 -1.19
CA LEU A 125 4.89 8.04 -1.78
C LEU A 125 4.78 9.57 -1.61
N ALA A 126 3.64 10.16 -1.96
CA ALA A 126 3.41 11.60 -1.85
C ALA A 126 3.61 12.12 -0.40
N HIS A 127 3.20 11.33 0.60
CA HIS A 127 3.44 11.66 1.99
C HIS A 127 4.93 11.55 2.35
N GLN A 128 5.64 10.52 1.87
CA GLN A 128 7.08 10.37 2.10
C GLN A 128 7.86 11.57 1.54
N GLU A 129 7.56 11.97 0.29
CA GLU A 129 8.18 13.13 -0.37
C GLU A 129 7.91 14.45 0.37
N SER A 130 6.77 14.57 1.02
CA SER A 130 6.39 15.78 1.77
C SER A 130 7.16 15.96 3.09
N LYS A 131 7.86 14.92 3.58
CA LYS A 131 8.58 14.97 4.87
C LYS A 131 9.91 15.71 4.74
N PRO A 132 10.16 16.75 5.53
CA PRO A 132 11.44 17.44 5.53
C PRO A 132 12.62 16.49 5.83
N GLY A 133 13.67 16.58 5.02
CA GLY A 133 14.89 15.80 5.23
C GLY A 133 14.80 14.32 4.81
N LYS A 134 13.65 13.86 4.33
CA LYS A 134 13.52 12.52 3.78
C LYS A 134 14.15 12.48 2.37
N VAL A 135 15.05 11.55 2.16
CA VAL A 135 15.60 11.29 0.82
C VAL A 135 14.75 10.18 0.20
N VAL A 136 14.04 10.52 -0.86
CA VAL A 136 13.22 9.59 -1.63
C VAL A 136 13.80 9.55 -3.05
N ASP A 137 14.03 8.35 -3.57
CA ASP A 137 14.40 8.12 -4.97
C ASP A 137 13.22 7.46 -5.67
N PRO A 138 12.48 8.19 -6.49
CA PRO A 138 11.32 7.67 -7.20
C PRO A 138 11.74 6.91 -8.46
N ALA A 139 10.90 5.97 -8.91
CA ALA A 139 11.06 5.24 -10.16
C ALA A 139 12.40 4.49 -10.28
N VAL A 140 12.77 3.74 -9.24
CA VAL A 140 14.02 2.98 -9.17
C VAL A 140 14.01 1.65 -9.92
N SER A 141 12.88 1.30 -10.55
CA SER A 141 12.70 0.03 -11.27
C SER A 141 12.01 0.24 -12.61
N ASP A 142 12.51 -0.45 -13.64
CA ASP A 142 11.84 -0.58 -14.93
C ASP A 142 10.86 -1.77 -14.95
N VAL A 143 10.84 -2.59 -13.88
CA VAL A 143 10.05 -3.81 -13.75
C VAL A 143 8.75 -3.54 -13.00
N VAL A 144 8.84 -2.87 -11.85
CA VAL A 144 7.70 -2.58 -10.97
C VAL A 144 7.29 -1.12 -11.12
N PRO A 145 6.14 -0.84 -11.76
CA PRO A 145 5.68 0.53 -11.93
C PRO A 145 5.51 1.25 -10.58
N GLY A 146 6.12 2.43 -10.46
CA GLY A 146 5.97 3.25 -9.27
C GLY A 146 6.79 2.80 -8.06
N LEU A 147 7.70 1.83 -8.21
CA LEU A 147 8.62 1.45 -7.13
C LEU A 147 9.55 2.62 -6.79
N PHE A 148 9.71 2.90 -5.52
CA PHE A 148 10.58 3.95 -5.00
C PHE A 148 11.39 3.44 -3.81
N THR A 149 12.46 4.15 -3.47
CA THR A 149 13.24 3.87 -2.27
C THR A 149 13.36 5.09 -1.38
N TYR A 150 13.53 4.84 -0.09
CA TYR A 150 13.86 5.88 0.88
C TYR A 150 14.68 5.31 2.04
N ILE A 151 15.36 6.20 2.76
CA ILE A 151 16.11 5.83 3.95
C ILE A 151 15.11 5.65 5.09
N GLY A 152 15.20 4.53 5.79
CA GLY A 152 14.41 4.22 6.99
C GLY A 152 14.67 5.20 8.12
N ASP A 153 13.98 5.02 9.24
CA ASP A 153 14.19 5.83 10.45
C ASP A 153 15.61 5.53 11.00
N GLU A 154 16.41 6.58 11.16
CA GLU A 154 17.79 6.47 11.68
C GLU A 154 17.85 5.87 13.09
N SER A 155 16.76 5.93 13.85
CA SER A 155 16.68 5.32 15.18
C SER A 155 16.78 3.78 15.14
N ALA A 156 16.46 3.16 14.00
CA ALA A 156 16.56 1.73 13.76
C ALA A 156 17.89 1.29 13.12
N GLY A 157 18.80 2.23 12.88
CA GLY A 157 20.06 2.01 12.16
C GLY A 157 19.92 2.30 10.66
N LEU A 158 21.05 2.23 9.92
CA LEU A 158 21.03 2.45 8.49
C LEU A 158 20.23 1.35 7.79
N GLY A 159 19.21 1.76 7.05
CA GLY A 159 18.37 0.86 6.29
C GLY A 159 17.76 1.54 5.07
N CYS A 160 17.58 0.76 4.01
CA CYS A 160 16.84 1.17 2.84
C CYS A 160 15.47 0.49 2.81
N VAL A 161 14.47 1.26 2.51
CA VAL A 161 13.10 0.80 2.25
C VAL A 161 12.86 0.90 0.76
N ALA A 162 12.51 -0.20 0.12
CA ALA A 162 11.91 -0.21 -1.21
C ALA A 162 10.41 -0.38 -1.03
N ALA A 163 9.60 0.46 -1.68
CA ALA A 163 8.17 0.51 -1.46
C ALA A 163 7.39 0.85 -2.74
N VAL A 164 6.14 0.41 -2.78
CA VAL A 164 5.21 0.72 -3.86
C VAL A 164 3.79 0.85 -3.31
N ASP A 165 3.05 1.83 -3.81
CA ASP A 165 1.65 2.02 -3.43
C ASP A 165 0.78 0.93 -4.07
N THR A 166 -0.06 0.30 -3.27
CA THR A 166 -1.03 -0.72 -3.69
C THR A 166 -2.42 -0.33 -3.20
N VAL A 167 -3.46 -0.88 -3.80
CA VAL A 167 -4.85 -0.63 -3.36
C VAL A 167 -5.14 -1.08 -1.92
N ARG A 168 -4.18 -1.75 -1.26
CA ARG A 168 -4.27 -2.23 0.13
C ARG A 168 -3.18 -1.66 1.04
N GLY A 169 -2.57 -0.51 0.67
CA GLY A 169 -1.55 0.20 1.42
C GLY A 169 -0.18 0.20 0.72
N GLU A 170 0.76 0.99 1.22
CA GLU A 170 2.14 1.00 0.74
C GLU A 170 2.83 -0.32 1.15
N PHE A 171 3.04 -1.21 0.19
CA PHE A 171 3.78 -2.44 0.39
C PHE A 171 5.29 -2.18 0.33
N SER A 172 6.05 -2.70 1.30
CA SER A 172 7.46 -2.38 1.43
C SER A 172 8.32 -3.53 1.93
N VAL A 173 9.57 -3.53 1.46
CA VAL A 173 10.67 -4.38 1.96
C VAL A 173 11.75 -3.48 2.53
N ILE A 174 12.22 -3.81 3.72
CA ILE A 174 13.27 -3.09 4.44
C ILE A 174 14.49 -4.00 4.52
N VAL A 175 15.64 -3.48 4.05
CA VAL A 175 16.93 -4.12 4.24
C VAL A 175 17.82 -3.17 5.02
N GLY A 176 18.28 -3.61 6.18
CA GLY A 176 19.06 -2.79 7.10
C GLY A 176 20.42 -3.41 7.42
N GLU A 177 21.28 -2.57 8.00
CA GLU A 177 22.47 -3.06 8.67
C GLU A 177 22.06 -4.04 9.77
N GLY A 178 22.81 -5.12 9.87
CA GLY A 178 22.69 -6.04 10.97
C GLY A 178 23.97 -6.02 11.81
N ILE A 179 24.73 -7.11 11.81
CA ILE A 179 25.95 -7.24 12.61
C ILE A 179 27.14 -6.49 11.97
N LYS A 180 27.10 -6.25 10.66
CA LYS A 180 28.16 -5.58 9.92
C LYS A 180 27.65 -4.33 9.22
N PRO A 181 28.44 -3.25 9.21
CA PRO A 181 28.14 -2.08 8.41
C PRO A 181 27.91 -2.41 6.93
N ALA A 182 27.07 -1.64 6.26
CA ALA A 182 26.77 -1.78 4.84
C ALA A 182 26.83 -0.42 4.13
N GLN A 183 26.96 -0.47 2.82
CA GLN A 183 26.72 0.70 1.98
C GLN A 183 25.22 0.85 1.75
N LEU A 184 24.69 2.09 1.79
CA LEU A 184 23.27 2.33 1.55
C LEU A 184 22.80 1.81 0.18
N GLU A 185 23.64 1.98 -0.85
CA GLU A 185 23.37 1.48 -2.19
C GLU A 185 23.16 -0.04 -2.22
N GLU A 186 23.98 -0.80 -1.49
CA GLU A 186 23.83 -2.27 -1.39
C GLU A 186 22.51 -2.66 -0.72
N LEU A 187 22.10 -1.91 0.33
CA LEU A 187 20.85 -2.15 1.03
C LEU A 187 19.65 -1.85 0.12
N CYS A 188 19.69 -0.73 -0.60
CA CYS A 188 18.63 -0.36 -1.53
C CYS A 188 18.52 -1.35 -2.70
N THR A 189 19.65 -1.74 -3.30
CA THR A 189 19.66 -2.76 -4.35
C THR A 189 19.00 -4.05 -3.89
N SER A 190 19.40 -4.55 -2.71
CA SER A 190 18.79 -5.77 -2.14
C SER A 190 17.29 -5.63 -1.88
N ALA A 191 16.82 -4.49 -1.41
CA ALA A 191 15.40 -4.26 -1.15
C ALA A 191 14.59 -4.22 -2.46
N VAL A 192 15.11 -3.55 -3.49
CA VAL A 192 14.51 -3.48 -4.83
C VAL A 192 14.43 -4.87 -5.47
N GLU A 193 15.53 -5.62 -5.49
CA GLU A 193 15.59 -6.97 -6.07
C GLU A 193 14.55 -7.93 -5.46
N ILE A 194 14.28 -7.81 -4.16
CA ILE A 194 13.27 -8.63 -3.49
C ILE A 194 11.87 -8.29 -3.99
N ILE A 195 11.52 -7.00 -4.09
CA ILE A 195 10.21 -6.56 -4.60
C ILE A 195 10.03 -6.92 -6.07
N GLU A 196 11.06 -6.69 -6.90
CA GLU A 196 11.01 -7.07 -8.32
C GLU A 196 10.79 -8.56 -8.51
N TYR A 197 11.44 -9.38 -7.69
CA TYR A 197 11.23 -10.83 -7.74
C TYR A 197 9.79 -11.21 -7.42
N PHE A 198 9.19 -10.66 -6.36
CA PHE A 198 7.79 -10.91 -6.03
C PHE A 198 6.83 -10.45 -7.12
N TYR A 199 7.17 -9.40 -7.86
CA TYR A 199 6.34 -8.87 -8.93
C TYR A 199 6.39 -9.73 -10.20
N GLN A 200 7.51 -10.40 -10.46
CA GLN A 200 7.73 -11.18 -11.69
C GLN A 200 7.28 -12.64 -11.58
N ASN A 201 7.00 -13.17 -10.39
CA ASN A 201 6.75 -14.58 -10.12
C ASN A 201 5.47 -14.82 -9.34
#